data_503c749517e664a8db3b3ba0b8b151a0
#
_entry.id   503c749517e664a8db3b3ba0b8b151a0
#
_cell.length_a   1.000
_cell.length_b   1.000
_cell.length_c   1.000
_cell.angle_alpha   90.00
_cell.angle_beta   90.00
_cell.angle_gamma   90.00
#
_symmetry.space_group_name_H-M   'P 1'
#
loop_
_entity.id
_entity.type
_entity.pdbx_description
1 polymer ?
#
loop_
_entity_poly.entity_id
_entity_poly.type
_entity_poly.pdbx_seq_one_letter_code
_entity_poly.pdbx_strand_id
1 'polypeptide(L)'
;MTDFELAVSSEMVFTELPIIDRVHRIHDMGFAVEIWSWHDKDLAALAATGARFTSMTGYLHGDLIDPLTCDDVVRTAELSIKAAETLGVSRLNLHTAELVDGHAARPRQRATGEMWLTALRTL
;
A
#
# COMPACT_ATOMS: atom_id res chain seq x y z
N MET A 1 19.73 11.63 -19.86
CA MET A 1 19.73 10.50 -18.90
C MET A 1 18.46 10.61 -18.07
N THR A 2 17.67 9.58 -17.99
CA THR A 2 16.54 9.53 -17.07
C THR A 2 17.10 9.27 -15.68
N ASP A 3 16.98 10.24 -14.80
CA ASP A 3 17.32 10.07 -13.39
C ASP A 3 16.26 9.16 -12.75
N PHE A 4 16.67 7.96 -12.35
CA PHE A 4 15.84 7.08 -11.57
C PHE A 4 15.88 7.52 -10.10
N GLU A 5 14.70 7.70 -9.51
CA GLU A 5 14.60 7.88 -8.08
C GLU A 5 14.40 6.52 -7.43
N LEU A 6 15.21 6.25 -6.41
CA LEU A 6 15.13 5.01 -5.65
C LEU A 6 14.25 5.22 -4.42
N ALA A 7 13.33 4.29 -4.22
CA ALA A 7 12.51 4.20 -3.02
C ALA A 7 12.81 2.91 -2.26
N VAL A 8 12.70 2.97 -0.96
CA VAL A 8 12.96 1.84 -0.05
C VAL A 8 11.72 1.56 0.77
N SER A 9 11.31 0.30 0.80
CA SER A 9 10.19 -0.15 1.65
C SER A 9 10.61 -0.18 3.12
N SER A 10 9.94 0.62 3.93
CA SER A 10 10.22 0.74 5.37
C SER A 10 9.91 -0.53 6.16
N GLU A 11 9.08 -1.41 5.64
CA GLU A 11 8.78 -2.71 6.26
C GLU A 11 9.86 -3.77 6.02
N MET A 12 10.77 -3.53 5.08
CA MET A 12 11.78 -4.53 4.69
C MET A 12 13.19 -4.24 5.22
N VAL A 13 13.43 -3.05 5.74
CA VAL A 13 14.76 -2.64 6.23
C VAL A 13 14.68 -2.11 7.64
N PHE A 14 15.78 -2.22 8.40
CA PHE A 14 15.91 -1.74 9.78
C PHE A 14 14.76 -2.23 10.68
N THR A 15 14.36 -3.49 10.49
CA THR A 15 13.18 -4.06 11.13
C THR A 15 13.25 -4.11 12.66
N GLU A 16 14.42 -3.94 13.22
CA GLU A 16 14.67 -3.80 14.65
C GLU A 16 14.25 -2.43 15.23
N LEU A 17 14.01 -1.43 14.37
CA LEU A 17 13.63 -0.08 14.77
C LEU A 17 12.11 0.14 14.68
N PRO A 18 11.54 1.07 15.46
CA PRO A 18 10.21 1.60 15.23
C PRO A 18 10.06 2.19 13.82
N ILE A 19 8.85 2.13 13.25
CA ILE A 19 8.62 2.52 11.85
C ILE A 19 9.05 3.97 11.54
N ILE A 20 8.83 4.90 12.46
CA ILE A 20 9.23 6.31 12.29
C ILE A 20 10.75 6.44 12.19
N ASP A 21 11.50 5.71 13.01
CA ASP A 21 12.97 5.73 12.99
C ASP A 21 13.52 5.11 11.70
N ARG A 22 12.86 4.07 11.17
CA ARG A 22 13.18 3.50 9.85
C ARG A 22 13.02 4.54 8.75
N VAL A 23 11.90 5.26 8.76
CA VAL A 23 11.59 6.30 7.78
C VAL A 23 12.62 7.42 7.83
N HIS A 24 12.97 7.91 9.02
CA HIS A 24 14.05 8.90 9.17
C HIS A 24 15.36 8.38 8.60
N ARG A 25 15.76 7.15 8.91
CA ARG A 25 17.01 6.58 8.43
C ARG A 25 17.05 6.45 6.90
N ILE A 26 15.95 6.01 6.28
CA ILE A 26 15.82 5.92 4.81
C ILE A 26 15.92 7.32 4.20
N HIS A 27 15.20 8.29 4.78
CA HIS A 27 15.21 9.68 4.33
C HIS A 27 16.61 10.31 4.42
N ASP A 28 17.30 10.12 5.55
CA ASP A 28 18.67 10.64 5.79
C ASP A 28 19.70 10.06 4.82
N MET A 29 19.44 8.84 4.31
CA MET A 29 20.24 8.20 3.26
C MET A 29 19.94 8.74 1.85
N GLY A 30 18.96 9.65 1.71
CA GLY A 30 18.59 10.28 0.43
C GLY A 30 17.61 9.46 -0.41
N PHE A 31 16.96 8.44 0.14
CA PHE A 31 15.96 7.64 -0.57
C PHE A 31 14.54 8.14 -0.29
N ALA A 32 13.65 7.92 -1.26
CA ALA A 32 12.23 7.98 -1.04
C ALA A 32 11.75 6.74 -0.26
N VAL A 33 10.55 6.81 0.31
CA VAL A 33 10.00 5.77 1.17
C VAL A 33 8.78 5.15 0.51
N GLU A 34 8.66 3.85 0.60
CA GLU A 34 7.42 3.11 0.39
C GLU A 34 6.94 2.51 1.70
N ILE A 35 5.63 2.50 1.90
CA ILE A 35 4.99 1.75 2.99
C ILE A 35 4.02 0.72 2.40
N TRP A 36 3.79 -0.37 3.14
CA TRP A 36 2.78 -1.33 2.74
C TRP A 36 1.38 -0.84 3.13
N SER A 37 0.90 -1.22 4.28
CA SER A 37 -0.38 -0.73 4.77
C SER A 37 -0.21 0.55 5.59
N TRP A 38 -1.17 1.46 5.47
CA TRP A 38 -1.25 2.68 6.25
C TRP A 38 -2.04 2.49 7.56
N HIS A 39 -2.85 1.45 7.62
CA HIS A 39 -3.89 1.22 8.62
C HIS A 39 -3.35 1.15 10.06
N ASP A 40 -2.19 0.57 10.27
CA ASP A 40 -1.54 0.36 11.57
C ASP A 40 -0.49 1.44 11.91
N LYS A 41 -0.48 2.55 11.17
CA LYS A 41 0.54 3.59 11.28
C LYS A 41 -0.04 4.95 11.67
N ASP A 42 0.74 5.72 12.42
CA ASP A 42 0.44 7.12 12.70
C ASP A 42 0.83 7.96 11.47
N LEU A 43 -0.17 8.27 10.62
CA LEU A 43 0.03 9.04 9.38
C LEU A 43 0.54 10.46 9.65
N ALA A 44 0.11 11.08 10.75
CA ALA A 44 0.57 12.42 11.10
C ALA A 44 2.05 12.41 11.48
N ALA A 45 2.48 11.42 12.27
CA ALA A 45 3.87 11.23 12.63
C ALA A 45 4.73 10.90 11.39
N LEU A 46 4.24 10.06 10.47
CA LEU A 46 4.92 9.77 9.21
C LEU A 46 5.08 11.04 8.35
N ALA A 47 4.01 11.82 8.18
CA ALA A 47 4.06 13.07 7.42
C ALA A 47 5.05 14.07 8.05
N ALA A 48 5.13 14.13 9.39
CA ALA A 48 6.03 15.02 10.11
C ALA A 48 7.53 14.68 9.94
N THR A 49 7.88 13.48 9.45
CA THR A 49 9.27 13.10 9.17
C THR A 49 9.90 13.93 8.05
N GLY A 50 9.11 14.53 7.18
CA GLY A 50 9.59 15.21 5.98
C GLY A 50 10.06 14.26 4.86
N ALA A 51 9.94 12.95 5.06
CA ALA A 51 10.28 11.96 4.05
C ALA A 51 9.31 12.03 2.87
N ARG A 52 9.80 11.74 1.68
CA ARG A 52 8.98 11.62 0.48
C ARG A 52 8.45 10.21 0.34
N PHE A 53 7.14 10.03 0.46
CA PHE A 53 6.46 8.75 0.25
C PHE A 53 6.03 8.62 -1.21
N THR A 54 6.29 7.47 -1.84
CA THR A 54 6.07 7.24 -3.27
C THR A 54 4.90 6.32 -3.57
N SER A 55 4.73 5.29 -2.77
CA SER A 55 3.65 4.31 -2.96
C SER A 55 3.26 3.64 -1.66
N MET A 56 2.05 3.11 -1.64
CA MET A 56 1.52 2.25 -0.58
C MET A 56 0.42 1.34 -1.12
N THR A 57 -0.04 0.38 -0.32
CA THR A 57 -1.19 -0.47 -0.65
C THR A 57 -2.45 0.38 -0.75
N GLY A 58 -3.21 0.19 -1.82
CA GLY A 58 -4.36 1.00 -2.18
C GLY A 58 -5.69 0.53 -1.61
N TYR A 59 -5.74 -0.53 -0.83
CA TYR A 59 -6.95 -1.04 -0.15
C TYR A 59 -6.56 -1.89 1.07
N LEU A 60 -7.52 -2.19 1.94
CA LEU A 60 -7.24 -2.94 3.18
C LEU A 60 -7.89 -4.32 3.19
N HIS A 61 -9.08 -4.43 2.61
CA HIS A 61 -9.92 -5.62 2.68
C HIS A 61 -10.46 -6.01 1.31
N GLY A 62 -10.80 -7.28 1.20
CA GLY A 62 -11.47 -7.84 0.04
C GLY A 62 -10.51 -8.45 -0.97
N ASP A 63 -11.12 -9.12 -1.93
CA ASP A 63 -10.44 -9.71 -3.09
C ASP A 63 -11.07 -9.16 -4.36
N LEU A 64 -10.26 -8.61 -5.23
CA LEU A 64 -10.69 -7.98 -6.48
C LEU A 64 -11.47 -8.94 -7.40
N ILE A 65 -11.25 -10.23 -7.26
CA ILE A 65 -11.84 -11.29 -8.09
C ILE A 65 -12.95 -12.08 -7.41
N ASP A 66 -13.26 -11.77 -6.15
CA ASP A 66 -14.35 -12.44 -5.41
C ASP A 66 -15.58 -11.53 -5.37
N PRO A 67 -16.71 -11.93 -6.03
CA PRO A 67 -17.92 -11.13 -6.04
C PRO A 67 -18.54 -10.89 -4.66
N LEU A 68 -18.16 -11.67 -3.64
CA LEU A 68 -18.64 -11.49 -2.26
C LEU A 68 -17.89 -10.41 -1.50
N THR A 69 -16.65 -10.10 -1.89
CA THR A 69 -15.76 -9.20 -1.14
C THR A 69 -15.16 -8.08 -1.99
N CYS A 70 -15.43 -8.05 -3.31
CA CYS A 70 -14.88 -7.02 -4.20
C CYS A 70 -15.34 -5.60 -3.83
N ASP A 71 -16.54 -5.43 -3.27
CA ASP A 71 -17.03 -4.13 -2.80
C ASP A 71 -16.20 -3.59 -1.62
N ASP A 72 -15.61 -4.46 -0.81
CA ASP A 72 -14.69 -4.06 0.26
C ASP A 72 -13.38 -3.48 -0.29
N VAL A 73 -12.94 -3.95 -1.45
CA VAL A 73 -11.79 -3.36 -2.16
C VAL A 73 -12.08 -1.89 -2.47
N VAL A 74 -13.22 -1.60 -3.08
CA VAL A 74 -13.63 -0.22 -3.44
C VAL A 74 -13.76 0.65 -2.20
N ARG A 75 -14.50 0.19 -1.19
CA ARG A 75 -14.75 0.93 0.05
C ARG A 75 -13.45 1.25 0.79
N THR A 76 -12.52 0.31 0.88
CA THR A 76 -11.25 0.54 1.58
C THR A 76 -10.22 1.26 0.71
N ALA A 77 -10.37 1.24 -0.62
CA ALA A 77 -9.59 2.08 -1.50
C ALA A 77 -9.91 3.58 -1.31
N GLU A 78 -11.16 3.95 -1.10
CA GLU A 78 -11.54 5.33 -0.77
C GLU A 78 -10.85 5.83 0.52
N LEU A 79 -10.72 4.96 1.52
CA LEU A 79 -9.98 5.28 2.75
C LEU A 79 -8.48 5.42 2.49
N SER A 80 -7.94 4.56 1.63
CA SER A 80 -6.52 4.61 1.24
C SER A 80 -6.18 5.87 0.45
N ILE A 81 -7.10 6.38 -0.37
CA ILE A 81 -6.92 7.67 -1.07
C ILE A 81 -6.77 8.82 -0.06
N LYS A 82 -7.60 8.86 0.99
CA LYS A 82 -7.48 9.87 2.04
C LYS A 82 -6.16 9.78 2.81
N ALA A 83 -5.70 8.57 3.10
CA ALA A 83 -4.40 8.35 3.71
C ALA A 83 -3.25 8.79 2.78
N ALA A 84 -3.38 8.52 1.47
CA ALA A 84 -2.41 8.94 0.46
C ALA A 84 -2.32 10.47 0.37
N GLU A 85 -3.43 11.17 0.44
CA GLU A 85 -3.46 12.64 0.47
C GLU A 85 -2.69 13.19 1.68
N THR A 86 -2.84 12.56 2.86
CA THR A 86 -2.12 12.96 4.08
C THR A 86 -0.60 12.81 3.94
N LEU A 87 -0.14 11.76 3.26
CA LEU A 87 1.29 11.47 3.06
C LEU A 87 1.88 12.05 1.77
N GLY A 88 1.05 12.64 0.89
CA GLY A 88 1.48 13.09 -0.43
C GLY A 88 1.84 11.95 -1.39
N VAL A 89 1.30 10.75 -1.17
CA VAL A 89 1.52 9.58 -2.03
C VAL A 89 0.68 9.71 -3.29
N SER A 90 1.30 9.50 -4.45
CA SER A 90 0.64 9.60 -5.76
C SER A 90 0.34 8.25 -6.41
N ARG A 91 0.78 7.14 -5.83
CA ARG A 91 0.61 5.78 -6.37
C ARG A 91 0.09 4.83 -5.32
N LEU A 92 -1.01 4.16 -5.65
CA LEU A 92 -1.61 3.12 -4.84
C LEU A 92 -1.49 1.78 -5.57
N ASN A 93 -0.97 0.77 -4.87
CA ASN A 93 -0.81 -0.57 -5.41
C ASN A 93 -2.10 -1.37 -5.21
N LEU A 94 -2.60 -1.97 -6.29
CA LEU A 94 -3.68 -2.95 -6.24
C LEU A 94 -3.09 -4.36 -6.42
N HIS A 95 -3.43 -5.23 -5.50
CA HIS A 95 -3.06 -6.63 -5.57
C HIS A 95 -4.26 -7.47 -6.02
N THR A 96 -3.97 -8.56 -6.66
CA THR A 96 -5.00 -9.53 -7.05
C THR A 96 -5.18 -10.62 -5.98
N ALA A 97 -4.81 -10.38 -4.75
CA ALA A 97 -4.98 -11.28 -3.61
C ALA A 97 -5.96 -10.66 -2.61
N GLU A 98 -6.69 -11.54 -1.91
CA GLU A 98 -7.46 -11.10 -0.75
C GLU A 98 -6.53 -10.41 0.26
N LEU A 99 -6.95 -9.24 0.73
CA LEU A 99 -6.26 -8.55 1.82
C LEU A 99 -7.13 -8.57 3.08
N VAL A 100 -6.44 -8.71 4.21
CA VAL A 100 -6.98 -8.47 5.55
C VAL A 100 -6.06 -7.45 6.21
N ASP A 101 -6.58 -6.30 6.59
CA ASP A 101 -5.82 -5.18 7.16
C ASP A 101 -4.60 -4.78 6.31
N GLY A 102 -4.73 -4.87 4.98
CA GLY A 102 -3.67 -4.52 4.02
C GLY A 102 -2.59 -5.59 3.83
N HIS A 103 -2.80 -6.79 4.37
CA HIS A 103 -1.88 -7.92 4.22
C HIS A 103 -2.54 -9.08 3.47
N ALA A 104 -1.76 -9.80 2.64
CA ALA A 104 -2.27 -10.95 1.90
C ALA A 104 -2.72 -12.07 2.86
N ALA A 105 -4.00 -12.48 2.76
CA ALA A 105 -4.61 -13.43 3.68
C ALA A 105 -4.36 -14.90 3.32
N ARG A 106 -4.23 -15.21 2.04
CA ARG A 106 -4.05 -16.59 1.56
C ARG A 106 -3.32 -16.67 0.21
N PRO A 107 -2.70 -17.82 -0.10
CA PRO A 107 -2.14 -18.09 -1.41
C PRO A 107 -3.23 -18.06 -2.48
N ARG A 108 -2.87 -17.59 -3.66
CA ARG A 108 -3.76 -17.47 -4.78
C ARG A 108 -3.89 -18.76 -5.56
N GLN A 109 -5.10 -19.09 -5.96
CA GLN A 109 -5.40 -20.09 -6.97
C GLN A 109 -5.33 -19.47 -8.38
N ARG A 110 -5.28 -20.33 -9.42
CA ARG A 110 -5.35 -19.88 -10.81
C ARG A 110 -6.70 -19.20 -11.04
N ALA A 111 -6.68 -17.99 -11.61
CA ALA A 111 -7.89 -17.24 -11.92
C ALA A 111 -8.73 -17.93 -13.01
N THR A 112 -10.04 -17.96 -12.80
CA THR A 112 -11.05 -18.38 -13.79
C THR A 112 -11.52 -17.18 -14.63
N GLY A 113 -12.26 -17.45 -15.71
CA GLY A 113 -12.88 -16.38 -16.52
C GLY A 113 -13.85 -15.51 -15.71
N GLU A 114 -14.62 -16.09 -14.79
CA GLU A 114 -15.51 -15.35 -13.89
C GLU A 114 -14.76 -14.42 -12.95
N MET A 115 -13.65 -14.86 -12.39
CA MET A 115 -12.77 -14.05 -11.55
C MET A 115 -12.24 -12.83 -12.32
N TRP A 116 -11.83 -13.01 -13.57
CA TRP A 116 -11.39 -11.92 -14.44
C TRP A 116 -12.52 -10.92 -14.71
N LEU A 117 -13.76 -11.40 -14.97
CA LEU A 117 -14.91 -10.52 -15.16
C LEU A 117 -15.25 -9.74 -13.90
N THR A 118 -15.16 -10.34 -12.73
CA THR A 118 -15.37 -9.66 -11.45
C THR A 118 -14.33 -8.55 -11.26
N ALA A 119 -13.05 -8.85 -11.47
CA ALA A 119 -12.00 -7.83 -11.38
C ALA A 119 -12.23 -6.65 -12.33
N LEU A 120 -12.56 -6.91 -13.59
CA LEU A 120 -12.83 -5.87 -14.58
C LEU A 120 -14.04 -4.98 -14.25
N ARG A 121 -15.03 -5.50 -13.53
CA ARG A 121 -16.20 -4.72 -13.09
C ARG A 121 -15.92 -3.91 -11.84
N THR A 122 -14.97 -4.35 -11.02
CA THR A 122 -14.59 -3.71 -9.76
C THR A 122 -13.63 -2.53 -9.98
N LEU A 123 -12.78 -2.62 -11.00
CA LEU A 123 -11.86 -1.56 -11.40
C LEU A 123 -12.55 -0.43 -12.16
#